data_56131cec832742d8b9762e77d0ce62e4
#
_entry.id   56131cec832742d8b9762e77d0ce62e4
#
_cell.length_a   1.000
_cell.length_b   1.000
_cell.length_c   1.000
_cell.angle_alpha   90.00
_cell.angle_beta   90.00
_cell.angle_gamma   90.00
#
_symmetry.space_group_name_H-M   'P 1'
#
loop_
_entity.id
_entity.type
_entity.pdbx_description
1 polymer ?
#
loop_
_entity_poly.entity_id
_entity_poly.type
_entity_poly.pdbx_seq_one_letter_code
_entity_poly.pdbx_strand_id
1 'polypeptide(L)'
;VNRIADASIALEDLVQDPVRAVEQAAAAEGQAGLPHPRIPAPHDLYGTARANSAGMDLSNELQLRTLCDALQASATHVWHAGPLLAGEAQPLAPRDVPNPADHRDAVGQVQDASAADVDAALQAATAFAPQWAASPPAERAAALVRAADALQAHMPVLLGLLVREAGKTYANGIAEVREAVDFLRFYAAQARGFNAATHRPLGPVVCISPWNFPLAIFTGQVAAALAAGNPVLAKPAEQ
;
A
#
# COMPACT_ATOMS: atom_id res chain seq x y z
N VAL A 1 -17.79 -26.65 10.24
CA VAL A 1 -19.27 -26.54 10.33
C VAL A 1 -19.94 -27.31 9.21
N ASN A 2 -19.53 -27.14 7.94
CA ASN A 2 -20.18 -27.81 6.79
C ASN A 2 -20.08 -29.34 6.85
N ARG A 3 -18.97 -29.92 7.40
CA ARG A 3 -18.80 -31.37 7.54
C ARG A 3 -19.82 -32.00 8.51
N ILE A 4 -20.20 -31.28 9.56
CA ILE A 4 -21.19 -31.76 10.55
C ILE A 4 -22.59 -31.85 9.94
N ALA A 5 -22.90 -30.99 8.98
CA ALA A 5 -24.19 -30.96 8.28
C ALA A 5 -24.27 -31.94 7.09
N ASP A 6 -23.15 -32.56 6.72
CA ASP A 6 -23.04 -33.49 5.59
C ASP A 6 -23.28 -34.92 6.06
N ALA A 7 -24.47 -35.47 5.80
CA ALA A 7 -24.86 -36.82 6.17
C ALA A 7 -24.06 -37.93 5.49
N SER A 8 -23.24 -37.62 4.49
CA SER A 8 -22.36 -38.60 3.82
C SER A 8 -21.05 -38.82 4.57
N ILE A 9 -20.72 -37.99 5.55
CA ILE A 9 -19.49 -38.12 6.34
C ILE A 9 -19.74 -39.00 7.54
N ALA A 10 -18.95 -40.04 7.68
CA ALA A 10 -19.04 -40.97 8.80
C ALA A 10 -18.72 -40.26 10.14
N LEU A 11 -19.39 -40.71 11.21
CA LEU A 11 -19.22 -40.12 12.53
C LEU A 11 -17.78 -40.25 13.03
N GLU A 12 -17.13 -41.35 12.72
CA GLU A 12 -15.73 -41.63 13.05
C GLU A 12 -14.80 -40.57 12.46
N ASP A 13 -15.06 -40.11 11.23
CA ASP A 13 -14.29 -39.05 10.57
C ASP A 13 -14.53 -37.67 11.17
N LEU A 14 -15.70 -37.46 11.77
CA LEU A 14 -16.04 -36.19 12.43
C LEU A 14 -15.37 -36.06 13.79
N VAL A 15 -15.17 -37.18 14.50
CA VAL A 15 -14.60 -37.22 15.85
C VAL A 15 -13.14 -37.64 15.87
N GLN A 16 -12.51 -37.79 14.70
CA GLN A 16 -11.09 -38.10 14.59
C GLN A 16 -10.22 -37.08 15.32
N ASP A 17 -9.17 -37.54 15.99
CA ASP A 17 -8.16 -36.67 16.59
C ASP A 17 -7.56 -35.76 15.53
N PRO A 18 -7.68 -34.40 15.66
CA PRO A 18 -7.20 -33.48 14.66
C PRO A 18 -5.68 -33.53 14.44
N VAL A 19 -4.90 -33.90 15.43
CA VAL A 19 -3.45 -34.07 15.29
C VAL A 19 -3.15 -35.26 14.38
N ARG A 20 -3.77 -36.40 14.63
CA ARG A 20 -3.63 -37.56 13.78
C ARG A 20 -4.12 -37.36 12.36
N ALA A 21 -5.21 -36.61 12.20
CA ALA A 21 -5.72 -36.23 10.87
C ALA A 21 -4.70 -35.43 10.07
N VAL A 22 -4.04 -34.45 10.71
CA VAL A 22 -2.99 -33.63 10.08
C VAL A 22 -1.74 -34.46 9.78
N GLU A 23 -1.33 -35.36 10.70
CA GLU A 23 -0.18 -36.26 10.48
C GLU A 23 -0.42 -37.19 9.31
N GLN A 24 -1.62 -37.79 9.20
CA GLN A 24 -2.01 -38.64 8.08
C GLN A 24 -2.04 -37.88 6.75
N ALA A 25 -2.60 -36.66 6.74
CA ALA A 25 -2.58 -35.81 5.56
C ALA A 25 -1.13 -35.44 5.16
N ALA A 26 -0.29 -35.08 6.12
CA ALA A 26 1.12 -34.77 5.89
C ALA A 26 1.89 -35.95 5.31
N ALA A 27 1.62 -37.18 5.82
CA ALA A 27 2.24 -38.40 5.31
C ALA A 27 1.79 -38.73 3.87
N ALA A 28 0.51 -38.47 3.54
CA ALA A 28 -0.04 -38.67 2.20
C ALA A 28 0.46 -37.60 1.18
N GLU A 29 0.67 -36.40 1.62
CA GLU A 29 1.12 -35.27 0.80
C GLU A 29 2.64 -35.08 0.77
N GLY A 30 3.37 -35.84 1.62
CA GLY A 30 4.83 -35.78 1.76
C GLY A 30 5.34 -34.56 2.58
N GLN A 31 4.45 -33.67 2.98
CA GLN A 31 4.78 -32.48 3.76
C GLN A 31 3.56 -31.94 4.53
N ALA A 32 3.77 -31.52 5.79
CA ALA A 32 2.74 -30.85 6.57
C ALA A 32 2.52 -29.41 6.09
N GLY A 33 1.27 -28.94 6.12
CA GLY A 33 0.93 -27.54 5.89
C GLY A 33 0.96 -27.08 4.43
N LEU A 34 0.81 -28.00 3.48
CA LEU A 34 0.65 -27.61 2.08
C LEU A 34 -0.64 -26.78 1.87
N PRO A 35 -0.60 -25.79 0.95
CA PRO A 35 -1.80 -25.04 0.58
C PRO A 35 -2.89 -25.96 0.04
N HIS A 36 -4.15 -25.61 0.30
CA HIS A 36 -5.28 -26.37 -0.23
C HIS A 36 -5.27 -26.34 -1.77
N PRO A 37 -5.37 -27.47 -2.48
CA PRO A 37 -5.16 -27.54 -3.94
C PRO A 37 -6.20 -26.75 -4.77
N ARG A 38 -7.36 -26.41 -4.19
CA ARG A 38 -8.44 -25.70 -4.87
C ARG A 38 -8.72 -24.31 -4.31
N ILE A 39 -7.98 -23.86 -3.29
CA ILE A 39 -8.11 -22.53 -2.70
C ILE A 39 -6.77 -21.82 -2.94
N PRO A 40 -6.73 -20.76 -3.75
CA PRO A 40 -5.49 -20.04 -4.01
C PRO A 40 -4.95 -19.45 -2.70
N ALA A 41 -3.63 -19.37 -2.57
CA ALA A 41 -3.01 -18.61 -1.50
C ALA A 41 -3.41 -17.13 -1.60
N PRO A 42 -3.42 -16.37 -0.50
CA PRO A 42 -3.81 -14.95 -0.53
C PRO A 42 -3.05 -14.12 -1.57
N HIS A 43 -1.76 -14.39 -1.79
CA HIS A 43 -0.95 -13.74 -2.80
C HIS A 43 -1.47 -13.96 -4.22
N ASP A 44 -2.01 -15.16 -4.51
CA ASP A 44 -2.43 -15.60 -5.84
C ASP A 44 -3.94 -15.43 -6.10
N LEU A 45 -4.62 -14.72 -5.20
CA LEU A 45 -6.08 -14.55 -5.23
C LEU A 45 -6.62 -14.04 -6.59
N TYR A 46 -5.85 -13.21 -7.27
CA TYR A 46 -6.21 -12.62 -8.57
C TYR A 46 -5.53 -13.32 -9.77
N GLY A 47 -4.93 -14.49 -9.55
CA GLY A 47 -4.26 -15.28 -10.59
C GLY A 47 -3.19 -14.47 -11.32
N THR A 48 -3.20 -14.53 -12.66
CA THR A 48 -2.22 -13.82 -13.51
C THR A 48 -2.49 -12.33 -13.69
N ALA A 49 -3.65 -11.83 -13.27
CA ALA A 49 -4.01 -10.42 -13.47
C ALA A 49 -3.14 -9.48 -12.64
N ARG A 50 -2.93 -9.81 -11.38
CA ARG A 50 -2.04 -9.09 -10.45
C ARG A 50 -1.76 -9.92 -9.19
N ALA A 51 -0.63 -9.69 -8.55
CA ALA A 51 -0.40 -10.19 -7.20
C ALA A 51 -1.24 -9.42 -6.18
N ASN A 52 -1.75 -10.11 -5.16
CA ASN A 52 -2.35 -9.46 -4.00
C ASN A 52 -1.24 -8.97 -3.05
N SER A 53 -1.51 -7.94 -2.26
CA SER A 53 -0.57 -7.43 -1.27
C SER A 53 -0.26 -8.45 -0.19
N ALA A 54 0.98 -8.51 0.28
CA ALA A 54 1.36 -9.31 1.42
C ALA A 54 0.81 -8.69 2.71
N GLY A 55 0.23 -9.53 3.55
CA GLY A 55 -0.19 -9.16 4.89
C GLY A 55 0.86 -9.56 5.93
N MET A 56 0.51 -9.30 7.19
CA MET A 56 1.30 -9.68 8.35
C MET A 56 0.37 -10.30 9.39
N ASP A 57 0.69 -11.50 9.85
CA ASP A 57 -0.08 -12.17 10.89
C ASP A 57 0.51 -11.81 12.28
N LEU A 58 -0.18 -10.92 12.97
CA LEU A 58 0.23 -10.47 14.32
C LEU A 58 0.04 -11.53 15.40
N SER A 59 -0.65 -12.66 15.11
CA SER A 59 -0.71 -13.80 16.02
C SER A 59 0.52 -14.72 15.89
N ASN A 60 1.31 -14.57 14.83
CA ASN A 60 2.57 -15.26 14.65
C ASN A 60 3.68 -14.54 15.43
N GLU A 61 4.15 -15.16 16.53
CA GLU A 61 5.14 -14.53 17.42
C GLU A 61 6.46 -14.16 16.73
N LEU A 62 6.88 -14.93 15.72
CA LEU A 62 8.11 -14.62 14.97
C LEU A 62 7.94 -13.37 14.12
N GLN A 63 6.81 -13.25 13.39
CA GLN A 63 6.50 -12.06 12.61
C GLN A 63 6.34 -10.83 13.50
N LEU A 64 5.63 -10.98 14.63
CA LEU A 64 5.44 -9.91 15.59
C LEU A 64 6.78 -9.44 16.17
N ARG A 65 7.68 -10.35 16.53
CA ARG A 65 9.02 -10.00 17.03
C ARG A 65 9.82 -9.23 15.98
N THR A 66 9.87 -9.72 14.74
CA THR A 66 10.55 -9.04 13.64
C THR A 66 9.98 -7.64 13.40
N LEU A 67 8.66 -7.47 13.50
CA LEU A 67 8.02 -6.16 13.40
C LEU A 67 8.43 -5.25 14.56
N CYS A 68 8.41 -5.74 15.80
CA CYS A 68 8.81 -4.96 16.98
C CYS A 68 10.25 -4.47 16.86
N ASP A 69 11.18 -5.32 16.41
CA ASP A 69 12.58 -4.95 16.22
C ASP A 69 12.73 -3.84 15.17
N ALA A 70 12.00 -3.94 14.06
CA ALA A 70 12.01 -2.93 13.01
C ALA A 70 11.38 -1.59 13.46
N LEU A 71 10.31 -1.64 14.24
CA LEU A 71 9.68 -0.44 14.82
C LEU A 71 10.59 0.25 15.82
N GLN A 72 11.29 -0.52 16.70
CA GLN A 72 12.27 0.03 17.62
C GLN A 72 13.44 0.68 16.89
N ALA A 73 13.93 0.08 15.84
CA ALA A 73 15.03 0.64 15.02
C ALA A 73 14.65 1.98 14.38
N SER A 74 13.39 2.19 14.02
CA SER A 74 12.89 3.43 13.42
C SER A 74 12.31 4.44 14.42
N ALA A 75 12.13 4.07 15.69
CA ALA A 75 11.44 4.88 16.69
C ALA A 75 12.09 6.24 16.97
N THR A 76 13.41 6.32 16.84
CA THR A 76 14.18 7.56 17.09
C THR A 76 14.45 8.37 15.82
N HIS A 77 13.99 7.89 14.66
CA HIS A 77 14.18 8.61 13.41
C HIS A 77 13.29 9.85 13.38
N VAL A 78 13.89 11.00 13.08
CA VAL A 78 13.18 12.27 12.86
C VAL A 78 13.00 12.47 11.37
N TRP A 79 11.75 12.54 10.94
CA TRP A 79 11.41 12.65 9.53
C TRP A 79 11.37 14.10 9.07
N HIS A 80 11.77 14.35 7.83
CA HIS A 80 11.66 15.67 7.21
C HIS A 80 10.94 15.52 5.88
N ALA A 81 9.90 16.33 5.70
CA ALA A 81 9.12 16.37 4.48
C ALA A 81 8.95 17.81 3.98
N GLY A 82 8.83 17.95 2.68
CA GLY A 82 8.61 19.23 2.03
C GLY A 82 8.15 19.05 0.58
N PRO A 83 7.92 20.14 -0.15
CA PRO A 83 7.49 20.07 -1.54
C PRO A 83 8.53 19.37 -2.41
N LEU A 84 8.06 18.41 -3.21
CA LEU A 84 8.86 17.72 -4.23
C LEU A 84 8.50 18.32 -5.59
N LEU A 85 9.32 19.24 -6.09
CA LEU A 85 9.12 19.95 -7.33
C LEU A 85 10.20 19.60 -8.37
N ALA A 86 9.91 19.88 -9.64
CA ALA A 86 10.89 19.71 -10.72
C ALA A 86 12.04 20.75 -10.65
N GLY A 87 11.86 21.83 -9.91
CA GLY A 87 12.84 22.89 -9.65
C GLY A 87 13.08 23.09 -8.17
N GLU A 88 13.78 24.19 -7.83
CA GLU A 88 14.00 24.59 -6.44
C GLU A 88 12.70 25.08 -5.80
N ALA A 89 12.30 24.47 -4.68
CA ALA A 89 11.14 24.86 -3.91
C ALA A 89 11.47 26.05 -3.00
N GLN A 90 10.47 26.90 -2.74
CA GLN A 90 10.51 28.00 -1.79
C GLN A 90 9.44 27.80 -0.71
N PRO A 91 9.55 26.75 0.10
CA PRO A 91 8.51 26.36 1.03
C PRO A 91 8.34 27.35 2.18
N LEU A 92 7.23 27.22 2.89
CA LEU A 92 7.00 27.97 4.13
C LEU A 92 7.95 27.49 5.24
N ALA A 93 7.95 28.21 6.37
CA ALA A 93 8.74 27.81 7.53
C ALA A 93 8.38 26.39 8.00
N PRO A 94 9.35 25.60 8.46
CA PRO A 94 9.07 24.25 8.96
C PRO A 94 8.19 24.30 10.21
N ARG A 95 7.33 23.31 10.34
CA ARG A 95 6.53 23.05 11.55
C ARG A 95 6.77 21.63 12.04
N ASP A 96 6.68 21.43 13.35
CA ASP A 96 6.77 20.10 13.95
C ASP A 96 5.49 19.31 13.69
N VAL A 97 5.66 17.98 13.53
CA VAL A 97 4.57 17.01 13.45
C VAL A 97 4.64 16.17 14.74
N PRO A 98 3.77 16.46 15.73
CA PRO A 98 3.75 15.71 16.99
C PRO A 98 2.99 14.39 16.83
N ASN A 99 3.36 13.42 17.65
CA ASN A 99 2.57 12.20 17.83
C ASN A 99 1.25 12.55 18.57
N PRO A 100 0.07 12.23 17.99
CA PRO A 100 -1.21 12.57 18.62
C PRO A 100 -1.45 11.86 19.96
N ALA A 101 -0.77 10.74 20.24
CA ALA A 101 -0.85 10.02 21.51
C ALA A 101 0.08 10.57 22.59
N ASP A 102 1.20 11.20 22.19
CA ASP A 102 2.15 11.86 23.10
C ASP A 102 2.82 13.05 22.41
N HIS A 103 2.33 14.24 22.64
CA HIS A 103 2.82 15.48 22.01
C HIS A 103 4.27 15.83 22.34
N ARG A 104 4.92 15.10 23.27
CA ARG A 104 6.36 15.22 23.54
C ARG A 104 7.20 14.45 22.53
N ASP A 105 6.60 13.50 21.82
CA ASP A 105 7.22 12.75 20.74
C ASP A 105 7.03 13.52 19.42
N ALA A 106 8.09 14.15 18.94
CA ALA A 106 8.13 14.76 17.61
C ALA A 106 8.43 13.68 16.57
N VAL A 107 7.47 13.39 15.69
CA VAL A 107 7.64 12.42 14.59
C VAL A 107 8.59 12.98 13.55
N GLY A 108 8.50 14.28 13.27
CA GLY A 108 9.33 14.95 12.30
C GLY A 108 8.96 16.41 12.09
N GLN A 109 9.46 16.96 10.99
CA GLN A 109 9.14 18.32 10.54
C GLN A 109 8.63 18.31 9.11
N VAL A 110 7.69 19.19 8.84
CA VAL A 110 7.15 19.39 7.49
C VAL A 110 7.23 20.87 7.10
N GLN A 111 7.53 21.10 5.84
CA GLN A 111 7.45 22.41 5.22
C GLN A 111 6.31 22.39 4.19
N ASP A 112 5.32 23.24 4.36
CA ASP A 112 4.23 23.37 3.40
C ASP A 112 4.67 24.17 2.17
N ALA A 113 4.11 23.84 1.01
CA ALA A 113 4.35 24.58 -0.23
C ALA A 113 3.84 26.01 -0.13
N SER A 114 4.60 26.97 -0.64
CA SER A 114 4.12 28.34 -0.85
C SER A 114 3.18 28.43 -2.05
N ALA A 115 2.46 29.53 -2.19
CA ALA A 115 1.64 29.78 -3.39
C ALA A 115 2.48 29.76 -4.68
N ALA A 116 3.73 30.26 -4.63
CA ALA A 116 4.65 30.23 -5.75
C ALA A 116 5.07 28.80 -6.12
N ASP A 117 5.25 27.91 -5.13
CA ASP A 117 5.53 26.49 -5.36
C ASP A 117 4.36 25.78 -6.05
N VAL A 118 3.12 26.10 -5.65
CA VAL A 118 1.91 25.55 -6.28
C VAL A 118 1.80 25.99 -7.74
N ASP A 119 2.05 27.26 -8.03
CA ASP A 119 2.04 27.79 -9.40
C ASP A 119 3.14 27.14 -10.25
N ALA A 120 4.35 26.99 -9.71
CA ALA A 120 5.45 26.31 -10.39
C ALA A 120 5.14 24.83 -10.65
N ALA A 121 4.55 24.13 -9.68
CA ALA A 121 4.12 22.75 -9.83
C ALA A 121 3.07 22.58 -10.94
N LEU A 122 2.07 23.48 -10.99
CA LEU A 122 1.04 23.46 -12.02
C LEU A 122 1.62 23.72 -13.42
N GLN A 123 2.53 24.69 -13.54
CA GLN A 123 3.23 24.97 -14.79
C GLN A 123 4.05 23.77 -15.26
N ALA A 124 4.83 23.15 -14.36
CA ALA A 124 5.63 21.97 -14.66
C ALA A 124 4.76 20.78 -15.07
N ALA A 125 3.67 20.51 -14.35
CA ALA A 125 2.73 19.44 -14.66
C ALA A 125 2.07 19.67 -16.02
N THR A 126 1.68 20.91 -16.33
CA THR A 126 1.06 21.29 -17.62
C THR A 126 2.05 21.10 -18.77
N ALA A 127 3.30 21.53 -18.60
CA ALA A 127 4.34 21.39 -19.62
C ALA A 127 4.70 19.91 -19.87
N PHE A 128 4.69 19.07 -18.82
CA PHE A 128 5.02 17.64 -18.92
C PHE A 128 3.85 16.77 -19.39
N ALA A 129 2.60 17.26 -19.32
CA ALA A 129 1.41 16.49 -19.65
C ALA A 129 1.44 15.80 -21.03
N PRO A 130 1.87 16.46 -22.13
CA PRO A 130 1.94 15.80 -23.42
C PRO A 130 2.92 14.62 -23.47
N GLN A 131 4.07 14.76 -22.79
CA GLN A 131 5.09 13.72 -22.72
C GLN A 131 4.60 12.52 -21.91
N TRP A 132 3.98 12.75 -20.76
CA TRP A 132 3.45 11.69 -19.90
C TRP A 132 2.28 10.98 -20.59
N ALA A 133 1.39 11.72 -21.26
CA ALA A 133 0.29 11.17 -22.03
C ALA A 133 0.76 10.26 -23.19
N ALA A 134 1.87 10.61 -23.83
CA ALA A 134 2.48 9.84 -24.91
C ALA A 134 3.24 8.59 -24.42
N SER A 135 3.55 8.48 -23.10
CA SER A 135 4.23 7.31 -22.54
C SER A 135 3.39 6.05 -22.75
N PRO A 136 4.00 4.93 -23.17
CA PRO A 136 3.27 3.67 -23.34
C PRO A 136 2.56 3.26 -22.04
N PRO A 137 1.28 2.82 -22.11
CA PRO A 137 0.54 2.35 -20.91
C PRO A 137 1.29 1.27 -20.13
N ALA A 138 2.03 0.39 -20.82
CA ALA A 138 2.84 -0.64 -20.16
C ALA A 138 3.98 -0.06 -19.30
N GLU A 139 4.60 1.06 -19.72
CA GLU A 139 5.65 1.73 -18.93
C GLU A 139 5.08 2.40 -17.68
N ARG A 140 3.93 3.07 -17.80
CA ARG A 140 3.21 3.64 -16.67
C ARG A 140 2.81 2.54 -15.68
N ALA A 141 2.26 1.41 -16.19
CA ALA A 141 1.95 0.25 -15.37
C ALA A 141 3.17 -0.31 -14.64
N ALA A 142 4.30 -0.45 -15.34
CA ALA A 142 5.54 -0.94 -14.74
C ALA A 142 6.07 -0.02 -13.62
N ALA A 143 5.94 1.30 -13.79
CA ALA A 143 6.31 2.26 -12.72
C ALA A 143 5.45 2.08 -11.46
N LEU A 144 4.13 1.89 -11.62
CA LEU A 144 3.23 1.64 -10.49
C LEU A 144 3.52 0.30 -9.80
N VAL A 145 3.86 -0.75 -10.55
CA VAL A 145 4.25 -2.04 -9.94
C VAL A 145 5.52 -1.89 -9.11
N ARG A 146 6.54 -1.19 -9.63
CA ARG A 146 7.77 -0.92 -8.83
C ARG A 146 7.48 -0.13 -7.57
N ALA A 147 6.58 0.85 -7.63
CA ALA A 147 6.14 1.60 -6.45
C ALA A 147 5.42 0.71 -5.43
N ALA A 148 4.55 -0.20 -5.90
CA ALA A 148 3.88 -1.17 -5.05
C ALA A 148 4.87 -2.08 -4.31
N ASP A 149 5.86 -2.59 -5.04
CA ASP A 149 6.88 -3.47 -4.47
C ASP A 149 7.77 -2.72 -3.46
N ALA A 150 8.10 -1.45 -3.72
CA ALA A 150 8.81 -0.59 -2.78
C ALA A 150 7.99 -0.32 -1.50
N LEU A 151 6.71 0.03 -1.61
CA LEU A 151 5.84 0.21 -0.43
C LEU A 151 5.75 -1.07 0.40
N GLN A 152 5.56 -2.21 -0.24
CA GLN A 152 5.48 -3.50 0.44
C GLN A 152 6.79 -3.86 1.15
N ALA A 153 7.93 -3.61 0.54
CA ALA A 153 9.24 -3.85 1.14
C ALA A 153 9.51 -2.94 2.36
N HIS A 154 8.95 -1.72 2.38
CA HIS A 154 9.10 -0.76 3.47
C HIS A 154 7.94 -0.79 4.47
N MET A 155 7.10 -1.83 4.44
CA MET A 155 5.92 -1.93 5.33
C MET A 155 6.22 -1.65 6.81
N PRO A 156 7.28 -2.19 7.45
CA PRO A 156 7.54 -1.93 8.86
C PRO A 156 7.79 -0.44 9.16
N VAL A 157 8.51 0.26 8.29
CA VAL A 157 8.80 1.70 8.43
C VAL A 157 7.51 2.52 8.29
N LEU A 158 6.70 2.19 7.28
CA LEU A 158 5.41 2.84 7.04
C LEU A 158 4.44 2.61 8.20
N LEU A 159 4.43 1.40 8.79
CA LEU A 159 3.65 1.11 10.01
C LEU A 159 4.08 1.99 11.18
N GLY A 160 5.38 2.17 11.39
CA GLY A 160 5.92 3.06 12.42
C GLY A 160 5.42 4.49 12.26
N LEU A 161 5.44 5.01 11.03
CA LEU A 161 4.89 6.35 10.71
C LEU A 161 3.38 6.42 10.92
N LEU A 162 2.61 5.47 10.40
CA LEU A 162 1.15 5.46 10.55
C LEU A 162 0.70 5.39 12.02
N VAL A 163 1.43 4.67 12.86
CA VAL A 163 1.15 4.61 14.31
C VAL A 163 1.49 5.93 14.99
N ARG A 164 2.68 6.48 14.74
CA ARG A 164 3.16 7.69 15.43
C ARG A 164 2.50 8.97 14.91
N GLU A 165 2.29 9.09 13.61
CA GLU A 165 1.78 10.32 12.99
C GLU A 165 0.25 10.32 12.89
N ALA A 166 -0.35 9.19 12.46
CA ALA A 166 -1.79 9.09 12.26
C ALA A 166 -2.55 8.40 13.40
N GLY A 167 -1.87 7.96 14.47
CA GLY A 167 -2.50 7.33 15.63
C GLY A 167 -3.16 5.99 15.32
N LYS A 168 -2.73 5.28 14.29
CA LYS A 168 -3.34 4.01 13.88
C LYS A 168 -2.92 2.84 14.75
N THR A 169 -3.81 1.84 14.88
CA THR A 169 -3.42 0.53 15.40
C THR A 169 -2.58 -0.22 14.38
N TYR A 170 -1.77 -1.19 14.81
CA TYR A 170 -0.99 -2.03 13.88
C TYR A 170 -1.86 -2.72 12.84
N ALA A 171 -3.01 -3.28 13.25
CA ALA A 171 -3.92 -3.95 12.33
C ALA A 171 -4.45 -3.00 11.25
N ASN A 172 -4.86 -1.77 11.62
CA ASN A 172 -5.31 -0.76 10.68
C ASN A 172 -4.18 -0.25 9.79
N GLY A 173 -2.96 -0.08 10.33
CA GLY A 173 -1.78 0.29 9.56
C GLY A 173 -1.41 -0.77 8.51
N ILE A 174 -1.42 -2.05 8.89
CA ILE A 174 -1.19 -3.16 7.94
C ILE A 174 -2.25 -3.14 6.82
N ALA A 175 -3.53 -2.98 7.17
CA ALA A 175 -4.60 -2.89 6.18
C ALA A 175 -4.37 -1.71 5.22
N GLU A 176 -3.95 -0.57 5.73
CA GLU A 176 -3.71 0.63 4.92
C GLU A 176 -2.51 0.49 3.98
N VAL A 177 -1.38 -0.04 4.45
CA VAL A 177 -0.24 -0.31 3.56
C VAL A 177 -0.62 -1.31 2.47
N ARG A 178 -1.36 -2.37 2.82
CA ARG A 178 -1.88 -3.33 1.84
C ARG A 178 -2.78 -2.69 0.82
N GLU A 179 -3.70 -1.83 1.25
CA GLU A 179 -4.61 -1.11 0.36
C GLU A 179 -3.83 -0.21 -0.62
N ALA A 180 -2.82 0.51 -0.15
CA ALA A 180 -1.94 1.32 -1.01
C ALA A 180 -1.24 0.48 -2.07
N VAL A 181 -0.66 -0.66 -1.68
CA VAL A 181 -0.01 -1.62 -2.58
C VAL A 181 -1.01 -2.16 -3.60
N ASP A 182 -2.21 -2.55 -3.16
CA ASP A 182 -3.23 -3.11 -4.02
C ASP A 182 -3.82 -2.07 -4.99
N PHE A 183 -3.95 -0.80 -4.61
CA PHE A 183 -4.31 0.29 -5.53
C PHE A 183 -3.30 0.42 -6.67
N LEU A 184 -2.01 0.46 -6.34
CA LEU A 184 -0.94 0.55 -7.35
C LEU A 184 -0.99 -0.62 -8.33
N ARG A 185 -1.11 -1.85 -7.83
CA ARG A 185 -1.19 -3.06 -8.66
C ARG A 185 -2.48 -3.14 -9.46
N PHE A 186 -3.60 -2.70 -8.88
CA PHE A 186 -4.89 -2.65 -9.55
C PHE A 186 -4.87 -1.68 -10.74
N TYR A 187 -4.46 -0.44 -10.52
CA TYR A 187 -4.40 0.56 -11.59
C TYR A 187 -3.32 0.25 -12.63
N ALA A 188 -2.22 -0.39 -12.24
CA ALA A 188 -1.24 -0.91 -13.19
C ALA A 188 -1.86 -1.97 -14.11
N ALA A 189 -2.67 -2.89 -13.57
CA ALA A 189 -3.38 -3.89 -14.35
C ALA A 189 -4.40 -3.26 -15.31
N GLN A 190 -5.18 -2.27 -14.85
CA GLN A 190 -6.12 -1.52 -15.67
C GLN A 190 -5.42 -0.77 -16.82
N ALA A 191 -4.29 -0.10 -16.53
CA ALA A 191 -3.56 0.70 -17.51
C ALA A 191 -3.09 -0.11 -18.73
N ARG A 192 -2.78 -1.40 -18.55
CA ARG A 192 -2.38 -2.29 -19.66
C ARG A 192 -3.44 -2.44 -20.75
N GLY A 193 -4.72 -2.23 -20.40
CA GLY A 193 -5.84 -2.25 -21.34
C GLY A 193 -6.15 -0.90 -22.00
N PHE A 194 -5.49 0.18 -21.60
CA PHE A 194 -5.75 1.52 -22.12
C PHE A 194 -5.14 1.67 -23.52
N ASN A 195 -5.87 2.34 -24.41
CA ASN A 195 -5.39 2.70 -25.72
C ASN A 195 -5.92 4.08 -26.14
N ALA A 196 -5.20 4.76 -27.02
CA ALA A 196 -5.49 6.14 -27.43
C ALA A 196 -6.83 6.33 -28.14
N ALA A 197 -7.45 5.26 -28.66
CA ALA A 197 -8.77 5.33 -29.31
C ALA A 197 -9.91 5.45 -28.28
N THR A 198 -9.72 4.86 -27.09
CA THR A 198 -10.75 4.75 -26.04
C THR A 198 -10.45 5.56 -24.80
N HIS A 199 -9.18 5.90 -24.54
CA HIS A 199 -8.74 6.57 -23.33
C HIS A 199 -7.87 7.78 -23.65
N ARG A 200 -8.28 8.96 -23.20
CA ARG A 200 -7.51 10.20 -23.35
C ARG A 200 -7.25 10.81 -21.98
N PRO A 201 -5.99 11.15 -21.67
CA PRO A 201 -5.66 11.91 -20.45
C PRO A 201 -6.38 13.27 -20.42
N LEU A 202 -6.73 13.71 -19.22
CA LEU A 202 -7.40 15.01 -18.99
C LEU A 202 -6.40 16.16 -18.88
N GLY A 203 -5.13 15.88 -18.59
CA GLY A 203 -4.11 16.83 -18.23
C GLY A 203 -3.79 16.76 -16.73
N PRO A 204 -3.23 17.82 -16.13
CA PRO A 204 -2.91 17.83 -14.70
C PRO A 204 -4.12 17.55 -13.81
N VAL A 205 -3.93 16.65 -12.85
CA VAL A 205 -4.95 16.24 -11.86
C VAL A 205 -4.46 16.60 -10.46
N VAL A 206 -5.29 17.28 -9.68
CA VAL A 206 -5.03 17.56 -8.27
C VAL A 206 -5.63 16.45 -7.41
N CYS A 207 -4.79 15.78 -6.62
CA CYS A 207 -5.19 14.75 -5.67
C CYS A 207 -5.11 15.30 -4.25
N ILE A 208 -6.24 15.38 -3.56
CA ILE A 208 -6.34 15.92 -2.19
C ILE A 208 -6.74 14.77 -1.28
N SER A 209 -5.86 14.42 -0.33
CA SER A 209 -6.03 13.26 0.55
C SER A 209 -6.73 13.60 1.86
N PRO A 210 -7.51 12.67 2.42
CA PRO A 210 -8.05 12.78 3.76
C PRO A 210 -6.99 12.40 4.80
N TRP A 211 -7.18 12.92 6.03
CA TRP A 211 -6.26 12.65 7.15
C TRP A 211 -6.36 11.23 7.71
N ASN A 212 -7.54 10.61 7.64
CA ASN A 212 -7.81 9.30 8.27
C ASN A 212 -7.34 8.09 7.45
N PHE A 213 -6.97 8.29 6.18
CA PHE A 213 -6.30 7.33 5.31
C PHE A 213 -5.14 8.02 4.56
N PRO A 214 -4.11 8.47 5.30
CA PRO A 214 -3.08 9.35 4.76
C PRO A 214 -2.20 8.68 3.70
N LEU A 215 -2.04 7.36 3.75
CA LEU A 215 -1.24 6.60 2.80
C LEU A 215 -2.10 5.98 1.69
N ALA A 216 -3.16 5.24 2.05
CA ALA A 216 -3.90 4.43 1.08
C ALA A 216 -4.65 5.29 0.07
N ILE A 217 -5.49 6.23 0.53
CA ILE A 217 -6.29 7.06 -0.38
C ILE A 217 -5.40 8.02 -1.16
N PHE A 218 -4.35 8.59 -0.54
CA PHE A 218 -3.34 9.36 -1.25
C PHE A 218 -2.76 8.55 -2.42
N THR A 219 -2.25 7.35 -2.14
CA THR A 219 -1.64 6.48 -3.15
C THR A 219 -2.66 6.09 -4.23
N GLY A 220 -3.90 5.78 -3.85
CA GLY A 220 -4.95 5.37 -4.78
C GLY A 220 -5.32 6.45 -5.78
N GLN A 221 -5.51 7.69 -5.33
CA GLN A 221 -5.81 8.84 -6.20
C GLN A 221 -4.65 9.11 -7.18
N VAL A 222 -3.42 9.16 -6.66
CA VAL A 222 -2.20 9.40 -7.45
C VAL A 222 -2.01 8.29 -8.48
N ALA A 223 -2.13 7.02 -8.06
CA ALA A 223 -1.96 5.87 -8.94
C ALA A 223 -2.98 5.84 -10.08
N ALA A 224 -4.25 6.13 -9.78
CA ALA A 224 -5.32 6.18 -10.78
C ALA A 224 -5.04 7.24 -11.85
N ALA A 225 -4.67 8.45 -11.43
CA ALA A 225 -4.40 9.56 -12.34
C ALA A 225 -3.15 9.29 -13.20
N LEU A 226 -2.06 8.81 -12.60
CA LEU A 226 -0.81 8.48 -13.32
C LEU A 226 -1.02 7.33 -14.30
N ALA A 227 -1.75 6.28 -13.92
CA ALA A 227 -2.09 5.15 -14.79
C ALA A 227 -2.81 5.61 -16.05
N ALA A 228 -3.74 6.58 -15.90
CA ALA A 228 -4.50 7.14 -17.01
C ALA A 228 -3.70 8.14 -17.88
N GLY A 229 -2.43 8.40 -17.55
CA GLY A 229 -1.57 9.31 -18.33
C GLY A 229 -1.66 10.78 -17.93
N ASN A 230 -2.21 11.08 -16.75
CA ASN A 230 -2.31 12.44 -16.23
C ASN A 230 -1.13 12.72 -15.28
N PRO A 231 -0.42 13.85 -15.40
CA PRO A 231 0.48 14.31 -14.34
C PRO A 231 -0.33 14.73 -13.11
N VAL A 232 0.28 14.62 -11.94
CA VAL A 232 -0.42 14.78 -10.66
C VAL A 232 0.22 15.86 -9.80
N LEU A 233 -0.62 16.73 -9.24
CA LEU A 233 -0.29 17.54 -8.09
C LEU A 233 -0.87 16.84 -6.85
N ALA A 234 -0.01 16.23 -6.06
CA ALA A 234 -0.40 15.42 -4.91
C ALA A 234 -0.31 16.23 -3.62
N LYS A 235 -1.47 16.53 -3.01
CA LYS A 235 -1.56 17.22 -1.71
C LYS A 235 -1.92 16.18 -0.64
N PRO A 236 -0.96 15.79 0.23
CA PRO A 236 -1.25 14.94 1.39
C PRO A 236 -2.13 15.68 2.39
N ALA A 237 -2.65 14.97 3.39
CA ALA A 237 -3.33 15.60 4.52
C ALA A 237 -2.37 16.52 5.28
N GLU A 238 -2.90 17.57 5.89
CA GLU A 238 -2.11 18.55 6.64
C GLU A 238 -1.82 18.16 8.09
N GLN A 239 -2.48 17.15 8.63
CA GLN A 239 -2.28 16.63 10.00
C GLN A 239 -1.04 15.68 10.12
#